data_f8f0154b539f00ff38ce0bb926f49ad7
#
_entry.id   f8f0154b539f00ff38ce0bb926f49ad7
#
_cell.length_a   1.000
_cell.length_b   1.000
_cell.length_c   1.000
_cell.angle_alpha   90.00
_cell.angle_beta   90.00
_cell.angle_gamma   90.00
#
_symmetry.space_group_name_H-M   'P 1'
#
loop_
_entity.id
_entity.type
_entity.pdbx_description
1 polymer ?
#
loop_
_entity_poly.entity_id
_entity_poly.type
_entity_poly.pdbx_seq_one_letter_code
_entity_poly.pdbx_strand_id
1 'polypeptide(L)'
;LPLNVDKLKSIAVVGINAGTCEFGDYSGAPVIEPVSVLQGIKNRVGEKVKVVYAPWKSAADGLELIQGENFPEGLTAEYFNNTRLEGIPKVRKEGWINFEPANQAPDPFLPKSPLSIRWTGKLKPTISGRYTFSFTSDDGCRLRINDQLLIDAWNGHSVAIDSVSIELEAGKEYQLQAEYY
;
A
#
# COMPACT_ATOMS: atom_id res chain seq x y z
N LEU A 1 12.59 34.37 -6.06
CA LEU A 1 13.22 33.07 -6.25
C LEU A 1 13.58 32.86 -7.71
N PRO A 2 14.85 32.93 -8.05
CA PRO A 2 15.67 31.74 -8.01
C PRO A 2 16.70 31.78 -6.88
N LEU A 3 17.10 30.61 -6.37
CA LEU A 3 18.19 30.47 -5.41
C LEU A 3 19.52 30.78 -6.08
N ASN A 4 20.35 31.66 -5.47
CA ASN A 4 21.66 31.93 -5.96
C ASN A 4 22.64 30.89 -5.39
N VAL A 5 23.15 29.99 -6.25
CA VAL A 5 24.03 28.88 -5.87
C VAL A 5 25.29 29.37 -5.15
N ASP A 6 25.86 30.55 -5.56
CA ASP A 6 27.09 31.07 -4.98
C ASP A 6 26.90 31.59 -3.53
N LYS A 7 25.67 31.80 -3.10
CA LYS A 7 25.31 32.23 -1.75
C LYS A 7 24.80 31.09 -0.85
N LEU A 8 24.68 29.89 -1.40
CA LEU A 8 24.16 28.73 -0.65
C LEU A 8 25.31 27.89 -0.08
N LYS A 9 25.16 27.50 1.18
CA LYS A 9 26.03 26.52 1.83
C LYS A 9 25.45 25.10 1.77
N SER A 10 24.12 25.00 1.89
CA SER A 10 23.42 23.74 1.82
C SER A 10 22.00 23.89 1.30
N ILE A 11 21.47 22.81 0.75
CA ILE A 11 20.06 22.67 0.33
C ILE A 11 19.52 21.41 0.97
N ALA A 12 18.37 21.50 1.64
CA ALA A 12 17.59 20.34 2.04
C ALA A 12 16.57 20.02 0.95
N VAL A 13 16.59 18.78 0.49
CA VAL A 13 15.59 18.21 -0.44
C VAL A 13 14.79 17.21 0.35
N VAL A 14 13.47 17.45 0.46
CA VAL A 14 12.58 16.66 1.31
C VAL A 14 11.46 16.06 0.46
N GLY A 15 11.15 14.80 0.73
CA GLY A 15 10.07 14.08 0.07
C GLY A 15 10.57 12.92 -0.78
N ILE A 16 9.81 11.81 -0.76
CA ILE A 16 10.16 10.58 -1.45
C ILE A 16 10.30 10.79 -2.97
N ASN A 17 9.38 11.53 -3.57
CA ASN A 17 9.34 11.77 -5.01
C ASN A 17 10.50 12.67 -5.52
N ALA A 18 11.27 13.25 -4.61
CA ALA A 18 12.45 13.97 -5.03
C ALA A 18 13.59 13.04 -5.47
N GLY A 19 13.64 11.82 -4.93
CA GLY A 19 14.65 10.80 -5.25
C GLY A 19 14.27 9.86 -6.40
N THR A 20 12.99 9.82 -6.76
CA THR A 20 12.44 8.93 -7.78
C THR A 20 11.87 9.71 -8.97
N CYS A 21 11.67 9.03 -10.10
CA CYS A 21 10.94 9.56 -11.25
C CYS A 21 9.70 8.69 -11.43
N GLU A 22 8.56 9.21 -11.00
CA GLU A 22 7.27 8.54 -11.17
C GLU A 22 6.66 8.92 -12.53
N PHE A 23 6.21 7.92 -13.26
CA PHE A 23 5.50 8.07 -14.53
C PHE A 23 4.07 7.56 -14.33
N GLY A 24 3.08 8.37 -14.69
CA GLY A 24 1.68 7.97 -14.61
C GLY A 24 1.36 6.81 -15.57
N ASP A 25 0.28 6.10 -15.32
CA ASP A 25 -0.16 4.90 -16.05
C ASP A 25 -0.30 5.09 -17.58
N TYR A 26 -0.53 6.34 -18.00
CA TYR A 26 -0.64 6.70 -19.42
C TYR A 26 0.70 7.15 -20.04
N SER A 27 1.76 7.13 -19.24
CA SER A 27 3.10 7.49 -19.73
C SER A 27 3.78 6.28 -20.34
N GLY A 28 4.35 6.42 -21.53
CA GLY A 28 5.24 5.42 -22.08
C GLY A 28 6.53 5.29 -21.26
N ALA A 29 7.20 4.16 -21.38
CA ALA A 29 8.53 3.99 -20.78
C ALA A 29 9.49 5.09 -21.30
N PRO A 30 10.30 5.71 -20.43
CA PRO A 30 11.24 6.73 -20.86
C PRO A 30 12.29 6.15 -21.81
N VAL A 31 12.58 6.87 -22.88
CA VAL A 31 13.57 6.46 -23.90
C VAL A 31 15.00 6.71 -23.43
N ILE A 32 15.16 7.58 -22.44
CA ILE A 32 16.44 7.91 -21.80
C ILE A 32 16.30 7.78 -20.28
N GLU A 33 17.42 7.55 -19.61
CA GLU A 33 17.46 7.50 -18.14
C GLU A 33 16.89 8.80 -17.55
N PRO A 34 15.80 8.73 -16.78
CA PRO A 34 15.17 9.93 -16.23
C PRO A 34 16.00 10.52 -15.09
N VAL A 35 16.07 11.84 -15.03
CA VAL A 35 16.77 12.57 -13.99
C VAL A 35 15.79 13.01 -12.91
N SER A 36 15.91 12.46 -11.71
CA SER A 36 15.07 12.86 -10.56
C SER A 36 15.36 14.32 -10.16
N VAL A 37 14.41 14.94 -9.43
CA VAL A 37 14.57 16.29 -8.89
C VAL A 37 15.84 16.39 -8.04
N LEU A 38 16.09 15.40 -7.18
CA LEU A 38 17.29 15.32 -6.35
C LEU A 38 18.55 15.27 -7.20
N GLN A 39 18.58 14.43 -8.24
CA GLN A 39 19.73 14.31 -9.12
C GLN A 39 19.95 15.60 -9.92
N GLY A 40 18.87 16.22 -10.41
CA GLY A 40 18.94 17.51 -11.12
C GLY A 40 19.52 18.63 -10.25
N ILE A 41 19.11 18.70 -8.97
CA ILE A 41 19.68 19.65 -7.99
C ILE A 41 21.16 19.37 -7.78
N LYS A 42 21.55 18.11 -7.51
CA LYS A 42 22.96 17.73 -7.34
C LYS A 42 23.81 18.10 -8.55
N ASN A 43 23.35 17.79 -9.75
CA ASN A 43 24.03 18.10 -11.00
C ASN A 43 24.22 19.63 -11.16
N ARG A 44 23.21 20.43 -10.76
CA ARG A 44 23.26 21.89 -10.90
C ARG A 44 24.20 22.56 -9.92
N VAL A 45 24.24 22.09 -8.66
CA VAL A 45 25.05 22.75 -7.62
C VAL A 45 26.45 22.17 -7.50
N GLY A 46 26.68 20.95 -8.03
CA GLY A 46 27.96 20.25 -7.92
C GLY A 46 28.40 20.06 -6.46
N GLU A 47 29.69 20.07 -6.23
CA GLU A 47 30.26 19.93 -4.88
C GLU A 47 30.25 21.22 -4.06
N LYS A 48 29.88 22.34 -4.68
CA LYS A 48 29.89 23.66 -4.04
C LYS A 48 28.90 23.85 -2.93
N VAL A 49 27.77 23.09 -3.00
CA VAL A 49 26.65 23.17 -2.05
C VAL A 49 26.34 21.80 -1.50
N LYS A 50 26.33 21.68 -0.20
CA LYS A 50 25.93 20.41 0.46
C LYS A 50 24.44 20.15 0.20
N VAL A 51 24.12 19.07 -0.52
CA VAL A 51 22.72 18.60 -0.70
C VAL A 51 22.42 17.54 0.35
N VAL A 52 21.44 17.82 1.22
CA VAL A 52 20.95 16.89 2.21
C VAL A 52 19.60 16.38 1.73
N TYR A 53 19.47 15.07 1.54
CA TYR A 53 18.22 14.44 1.15
C TYR A 53 17.59 13.75 2.36
N ALA A 54 16.34 14.09 2.62
CA ALA A 54 15.51 13.44 3.63
C ALA A 54 14.24 12.94 2.94
N PRO A 55 14.13 11.65 2.61
CA PRO A 55 12.88 11.11 2.13
C PRO A 55 11.83 11.27 3.23
N TRP A 56 10.68 11.81 2.88
CA TRP A 56 9.55 11.83 3.79
C TRP A 56 9.08 10.38 3.94
N LYS A 57 9.17 9.84 5.13
CA LYS A 57 8.59 8.52 5.38
C LYS A 57 7.08 8.66 5.41
N SER A 58 6.39 7.97 4.51
CA SER A 58 4.95 7.81 4.58
C SER A 58 4.58 6.95 5.79
N ALA A 59 3.33 6.96 6.21
CA ALA A 59 2.85 6.05 7.25
C ALA A 59 3.04 4.57 6.85
N ALA A 60 3.18 4.29 5.55
CA ALA A 60 3.43 2.96 5.01
C ALA A 60 4.92 2.58 4.93
N ASP A 61 5.86 3.55 5.11
CA ASP A 61 7.29 3.24 5.08
C ASP A 61 7.71 2.37 6.26
N GLY A 62 8.23 1.19 5.96
CA GLY A 62 8.60 0.18 6.96
C GLY A 62 7.46 -0.77 7.32
N LEU A 63 6.34 -0.69 6.60
CA LEU A 63 5.30 -1.73 6.65
C LEU A 63 5.67 -2.84 5.65
N GLU A 64 5.36 -4.05 6.04
CA GLU A 64 5.57 -5.26 5.23
C GLU A 64 4.23 -5.94 4.99
N LEU A 65 4.11 -6.64 3.87
CA LEU A 65 2.94 -7.50 3.65
C LEU A 65 2.85 -8.53 4.79
N ILE A 66 1.66 -8.69 5.35
CA ILE A 66 1.44 -9.69 6.40
C ILE A 66 1.68 -11.07 5.81
N GLN A 67 2.70 -11.75 6.30
CA GLN A 67 3.13 -13.04 5.79
C GLN A 67 2.17 -14.16 6.17
N GLY A 68 2.15 -15.23 5.37
CA GLY A 68 1.29 -16.39 5.59
C GLY A 68 1.48 -17.08 6.95
N GLU A 69 2.65 -16.93 7.59
CA GLU A 69 2.90 -17.43 8.94
C GLU A 69 1.98 -16.82 10.01
N ASN A 70 1.47 -15.61 9.76
CA ASN A 70 0.49 -14.95 10.62
C ASN A 70 -0.95 -15.45 10.36
N PHE A 71 -1.16 -16.24 9.31
CA PHE A 71 -2.43 -16.88 8.96
C PHE A 71 -2.28 -18.40 8.89
N PRO A 72 -2.12 -19.09 10.03
CA PRO A 72 -1.78 -20.51 10.04
C PRO A 72 -2.81 -21.42 9.36
N GLU A 73 -4.07 -21.00 9.26
CA GLU A 73 -5.14 -21.70 8.55
C GLU A 73 -5.41 -21.13 7.15
N GLY A 74 -4.60 -20.13 6.72
CA GLY A 74 -4.85 -19.33 5.53
C GLY A 74 -6.10 -18.47 5.65
N LEU A 75 -6.43 -17.80 4.54
CA LEU A 75 -7.60 -16.95 4.41
C LEU A 75 -8.63 -17.59 3.49
N THR A 76 -9.90 -17.39 3.78
CA THR A 76 -10.98 -17.65 2.82
C THR A 76 -11.23 -16.36 2.06
N ALA A 77 -11.01 -16.38 0.75
CA ALA A 77 -11.30 -15.26 -0.15
C ALA A 77 -12.59 -15.53 -0.92
N GLU A 78 -13.54 -14.60 -0.80
CA GLU A 78 -14.85 -14.58 -1.47
C GLU A 78 -14.85 -13.48 -2.52
N TYR A 79 -15.02 -13.84 -3.78
CA TYR A 79 -15.01 -12.94 -4.92
C TYR A 79 -16.41 -12.74 -5.48
N PHE A 80 -16.92 -11.51 -5.43
CA PHE A 80 -18.25 -11.14 -5.88
C PHE A 80 -18.19 -10.39 -7.21
N ASN A 81 -19.17 -10.60 -8.08
CA ASN A 81 -19.27 -9.91 -9.37
C ASN A 81 -20.05 -8.58 -9.26
N ASN A 82 -19.74 -7.79 -8.26
CA ASN A 82 -20.29 -6.45 -7.99
C ASN A 82 -19.43 -5.77 -6.91
N THR A 83 -19.68 -4.49 -6.63
CA THR A 83 -18.95 -3.69 -5.62
C THR A 83 -19.59 -3.70 -4.24
N ARG A 84 -20.59 -4.56 -3.99
CA ARG A 84 -21.41 -4.54 -2.75
C ARG A 84 -21.26 -5.77 -1.88
N LEU A 85 -20.43 -6.75 -2.29
CA LEU A 85 -20.27 -8.03 -1.59
C LEU A 85 -21.57 -8.84 -1.51
N GLU A 86 -22.40 -8.76 -2.55
CA GLU A 86 -23.74 -9.37 -2.62
C GLU A 86 -23.78 -10.58 -3.56
N GLY A 87 -24.69 -11.52 -3.24
CA GLY A 87 -24.93 -12.71 -4.05
C GLY A 87 -24.02 -13.88 -3.69
N ILE A 88 -23.84 -14.81 -4.62
CA ILE A 88 -23.04 -16.02 -4.43
C ILE A 88 -21.62 -15.76 -4.88
N PRO A 89 -20.62 -15.77 -3.99
CA PRO A 89 -19.22 -15.55 -4.35
C PRO A 89 -18.60 -16.80 -4.99
N LYS A 90 -17.52 -16.57 -5.72
CA LYS A 90 -16.53 -17.61 -5.96
C LYS A 90 -15.58 -17.63 -4.76
N VAL A 91 -15.29 -18.81 -4.23
CA VAL A 91 -14.52 -18.96 -2.99
C VAL A 91 -13.24 -19.74 -3.24
N ARG A 92 -12.12 -19.26 -2.70
CA ARG A 92 -10.86 -20.02 -2.66
C ARG A 92 -10.07 -19.75 -1.37
N LYS A 93 -9.08 -20.59 -1.10
CA LYS A 93 -8.11 -20.35 -0.03
C LYS A 93 -6.92 -19.57 -0.56
N GLU A 94 -6.45 -18.61 0.26
CA GLU A 94 -5.28 -17.79 0.00
C GLU A 94 -4.37 -17.75 1.24
N GLY A 95 -3.08 -17.62 1.03
CA GLY A 95 -2.13 -17.57 2.14
C GLY A 95 -1.95 -16.17 2.74
N TRP A 96 -2.28 -15.14 1.99
CA TRP A 96 -2.09 -13.73 2.33
C TRP A 96 -3.01 -12.83 1.51
N ILE A 97 -3.05 -11.54 1.83
CA ILE A 97 -3.77 -10.53 1.05
C ILE A 97 -2.74 -9.74 0.24
N ASN A 98 -2.74 -9.95 -1.08
CA ASN A 98 -1.98 -9.16 -2.03
C ASN A 98 -2.68 -9.24 -3.39
N PHE A 99 -3.63 -8.34 -3.63
CA PHE A 99 -4.43 -8.31 -4.83
C PHE A 99 -4.10 -7.06 -5.66
N GLU A 100 -3.47 -7.26 -6.82
CA GLU A 100 -3.11 -6.21 -7.76
C GLU A 100 -3.68 -6.53 -9.14
N PRO A 101 -4.92 -6.12 -9.44
CA PRO A 101 -5.59 -6.52 -10.67
C PRO A 101 -4.87 -6.04 -11.94
N ALA A 102 -4.18 -4.90 -11.87
CA ALA A 102 -3.46 -4.34 -13.03
C ALA A 102 -2.22 -5.14 -13.44
N ASN A 103 -1.59 -5.85 -12.50
CA ASN A 103 -0.32 -6.55 -12.71
C ASN A 103 -0.47 -8.07 -12.82
N GLN A 104 -1.67 -8.60 -12.62
CA GLN A 104 -1.92 -10.04 -12.70
C GLN A 104 -2.35 -10.46 -14.11
N ALA A 105 -1.84 -11.58 -14.58
CA ALA A 105 -2.37 -12.23 -15.78
C ALA A 105 -3.87 -12.54 -15.55
N PRO A 106 -4.70 -12.50 -16.61
CA PRO A 106 -6.11 -12.80 -16.47
C PRO A 106 -6.32 -14.14 -15.77
N ASP A 107 -6.86 -14.10 -14.56
CA ASP A 107 -7.23 -15.29 -13.80
C ASP A 107 -8.68 -15.66 -14.15
N PRO A 108 -8.92 -16.80 -14.83
CA PRO A 108 -10.28 -17.21 -15.20
C PRO A 108 -11.17 -17.50 -14.00
N PHE A 109 -10.59 -17.66 -12.81
CA PHE A 109 -11.36 -17.77 -11.58
C PHE A 109 -12.02 -16.45 -11.17
N LEU A 110 -11.37 -15.32 -11.43
CA LEU A 110 -11.87 -14.03 -10.98
C LEU A 110 -13.15 -13.62 -11.74
N PRO A 111 -14.09 -12.94 -11.06
CA PRO A 111 -15.17 -12.24 -11.74
C PRO A 111 -14.60 -11.16 -12.67
N LYS A 112 -15.34 -10.84 -13.72
CA LYS A 112 -15.04 -9.63 -14.49
C LYS A 112 -15.41 -8.41 -13.65
N SER A 113 -14.70 -7.29 -13.90
CA SER A 113 -15.07 -6.02 -13.28
C SER A 113 -16.53 -5.62 -13.63
N PRO A 114 -17.32 -5.06 -12.66
CA PRO A 114 -16.90 -4.71 -11.31
C PRO A 114 -16.81 -5.92 -10.38
N LEU A 115 -15.87 -5.88 -9.46
CA LEU A 115 -15.70 -6.94 -8.47
C LEU A 115 -15.53 -6.37 -7.06
N SER A 116 -15.85 -7.18 -6.06
CA SER A 116 -15.43 -6.95 -4.67
C SER A 116 -14.96 -8.25 -4.05
N ILE A 117 -14.12 -8.12 -3.03
CA ILE A 117 -13.48 -9.27 -2.39
C ILE A 117 -13.64 -9.13 -0.88
N ARG A 118 -13.93 -10.26 -0.23
CA ARG A 118 -13.86 -10.40 1.23
C ARG A 118 -12.89 -11.50 1.58
N TRP A 119 -11.89 -11.17 2.39
CA TRP A 119 -11.00 -12.14 3.02
C TRP A 119 -11.39 -12.30 4.48
N THR A 120 -11.50 -13.55 4.92
CA THR A 120 -11.74 -13.89 6.32
C THR A 120 -10.76 -14.95 6.79
N GLY A 121 -10.28 -14.83 8.01
CA GLY A 121 -9.37 -15.80 8.61
C GLY A 121 -8.94 -15.43 10.02
N LYS A 122 -8.04 -16.25 10.56
CA LYS A 122 -7.47 -16.03 11.88
C LYS A 122 -6.07 -15.46 11.76
N LEU A 123 -5.89 -14.25 12.28
CA LEU A 123 -4.60 -13.63 12.46
C LEU A 123 -4.01 -14.09 13.80
N LYS A 124 -2.78 -14.59 13.78
CA LYS A 124 -2.04 -15.04 14.96
C LYS A 124 -0.66 -14.38 15.01
N PRO A 125 -0.53 -13.25 15.71
CA PRO A 125 0.74 -12.55 15.82
C PRO A 125 1.82 -13.42 16.47
N THR A 126 3.05 -13.28 16.01
CA THR A 126 4.21 -14.00 16.58
C THR A 126 4.88 -13.22 17.72
N ILE A 127 4.64 -11.91 17.80
CA ILE A 127 5.19 -11.00 18.80
C ILE A 127 4.07 -10.17 19.39
N SER A 128 4.10 -9.91 20.71
CA SER A 128 3.17 -8.98 21.36
C SER A 128 3.63 -7.54 21.15
N GLY A 129 2.69 -6.63 20.91
CA GLY A 129 2.98 -5.21 20.77
C GLY A 129 1.97 -4.45 19.94
N ARG A 130 2.33 -3.21 19.63
CA ARG A 130 1.52 -2.32 18.80
C ARG A 130 1.74 -2.64 17.32
N TYR A 131 0.69 -3.06 16.67
CA TYR A 131 0.65 -3.31 15.23
C TYR A 131 -0.01 -2.14 14.52
N THR A 132 0.58 -1.71 13.42
CA THR A 132 -0.04 -0.76 12.49
C THR A 132 -0.44 -1.52 11.24
N PHE A 133 -1.74 -1.61 10.99
CA PHE A 133 -2.29 -2.13 9.75
C PHE A 133 -2.44 -1.00 8.76
N SER A 134 -2.06 -1.26 7.52
CA SER A 134 -2.25 -0.34 6.40
C SER A 134 -2.91 -1.07 5.24
N PHE A 135 -3.92 -0.44 4.66
CA PHE A 135 -4.62 -0.92 3.49
C PHE A 135 -4.43 0.09 2.35
N THR A 136 -3.75 -0.32 1.29
CA THR A 136 -3.67 0.48 0.05
C THR A 136 -4.76 -0.01 -0.88
N SER A 137 -5.65 0.87 -1.30
CA SER A 137 -6.79 0.52 -2.16
C SER A 137 -7.10 1.59 -3.19
N ASP A 138 -7.72 1.16 -4.27
CA ASP A 138 -8.40 1.90 -5.33
C ASP A 138 -9.49 0.96 -5.86
N ASP A 139 -10.73 1.10 -5.50
CA ASP A 139 -11.43 2.10 -4.68
C ASP A 139 -11.45 1.72 -3.18
N GLY A 140 -12.61 1.31 -2.65
CA GLY A 140 -12.91 1.23 -1.24
C GLY A 140 -12.37 0.02 -0.51
N CYS A 141 -12.03 0.20 0.77
CA CYS A 141 -11.62 -0.88 1.65
C CYS A 141 -12.24 -0.80 3.05
N ARG A 142 -12.24 -1.96 3.74
CA ARG A 142 -12.58 -2.08 5.16
C ARG A 142 -11.70 -3.11 5.84
N LEU A 143 -11.39 -2.87 7.11
CA LEU A 143 -10.71 -3.83 7.97
C LEU A 143 -11.44 -3.98 9.29
N ARG A 144 -11.71 -5.24 9.67
CA ARG A 144 -12.24 -5.62 10.99
C ARG A 144 -11.28 -6.58 11.68
N ILE A 145 -11.11 -6.38 12.97
CA ILE A 145 -10.44 -7.34 13.86
C ILE A 145 -11.38 -7.62 15.03
N ASN A 146 -11.73 -8.88 15.26
CA ASN A 146 -12.71 -9.32 16.27
C ASN A 146 -14.01 -8.49 16.20
N ASP A 147 -14.59 -8.36 15.00
CA ASP A 147 -15.80 -7.58 14.71
C ASP A 147 -15.68 -6.06 14.90
N GLN A 148 -14.59 -5.56 15.46
CA GLN A 148 -14.34 -4.13 15.54
C GLN A 148 -13.94 -3.59 14.17
N LEU A 149 -14.72 -2.65 13.64
CA LEU A 149 -14.39 -1.93 12.40
C LEU A 149 -13.26 -0.95 12.68
N LEU A 150 -12.11 -1.18 12.09
CA LEU A 150 -10.89 -0.41 12.32
C LEU A 150 -10.58 0.55 11.16
N ILE A 151 -10.84 0.13 9.93
CA ILE A 151 -10.77 0.96 8.73
C ILE A 151 -12.14 0.89 8.06
N ASP A 152 -12.70 2.04 7.69
CA ASP A 152 -13.94 2.16 6.92
C ASP A 152 -13.80 3.26 5.86
N ALA A 153 -13.24 2.88 4.72
CA ALA A 153 -13.05 3.75 3.56
C ALA A 153 -13.88 3.21 2.36
N TRP A 154 -15.14 2.81 2.60
CA TRP A 154 -16.02 2.21 1.59
C TRP A 154 -16.69 3.26 0.71
N ASN A 155 -15.87 3.97 -0.07
CA ASN A 155 -16.30 4.99 -1.04
C ASN A 155 -15.33 5.03 -2.22
N GLY A 156 -15.81 5.53 -3.37
CA GLY A 156 -14.96 5.67 -4.55
C GLY A 156 -13.87 6.74 -4.34
N HIS A 157 -12.62 6.36 -4.62
CA HIS A 157 -11.44 7.25 -4.55
C HIS A 157 -10.31 6.69 -5.42
N SER A 158 -9.37 7.53 -5.81
CA SER A 158 -8.10 7.08 -6.38
C SER A 158 -7.25 6.40 -5.31
N VAL A 159 -6.14 5.77 -5.72
CA VAL A 159 -5.21 5.09 -4.80
C VAL A 159 -5.00 5.89 -3.51
N ALA A 160 -5.36 5.30 -2.39
CA ALA A 160 -5.21 5.86 -1.05
C ALA A 160 -4.64 4.82 -0.08
N ILE A 161 -4.12 5.31 1.05
CA ILE A 161 -3.57 4.47 2.10
C ILE A 161 -4.29 4.81 3.41
N ASP A 162 -5.05 3.87 3.93
CA ASP A 162 -5.70 3.95 5.23
C ASP A 162 -4.95 3.13 6.25
N SER A 163 -4.72 3.68 7.45
CA SER A 163 -3.93 3.02 8.48
C SER A 163 -4.57 3.12 9.86
N VAL A 164 -4.37 2.07 10.66
CA VAL A 164 -4.83 1.99 12.04
C VAL A 164 -3.83 1.23 12.90
N SER A 165 -3.72 1.59 14.17
CA SER A 165 -2.86 0.86 15.12
C SER A 165 -3.68 0.25 16.24
N ILE A 166 -3.36 -1.02 16.58
CA ILE A 166 -3.95 -1.75 17.72
C ILE A 166 -2.87 -2.55 18.45
N GLU A 167 -3.12 -2.88 19.70
CA GLU A 167 -2.27 -3.79 20.48
C GLU A 167 -2.70 -5.24 20.24
N LEU A 168 -1.74 -6.10 19.94
CA LEU A 168 -1.94 -7.53 19.75
C LEU A 168 -0.99 -8.33 20.66
N GLU A 169 -1.45 -9.52 21.06
CA GLU A 169 -0.71 -10.44 21.92
C GLU A 169 -0.20 -11.63 21.09
N ALA A 170 1.08 -11.99 21.28
CA ALA A 170 1.69 -13.14 20.62
C ALA A 170 0.91 -14.42 20.90
N GLY A 171 0.69 -15.20 19.85
CA GLY A 171 0.02 -16.50 19.93
C GLY A 171 -1.50 -16.46 20.14
N LYS A 172 -2.08 -15.30 20.41
CA LYS A 172 -3.54 -15.13 20.50
C LYS A 172 -4.15 -15.05 19.11
N GLU A 173 -5.30 -15.68 18.94
CA GLU A 173 -6.03 -15.65 17.67
C GLU A 173 -7.01 -14.47 17.64
N TYR A 174 -7.01 -13.77 16.53
CA TYR A 174 -7.90 -12.65 16.23
C TYR A 174 -8.65 -12.94 14.94
N GLN A 175 -9.96 -12.78 14.92
CA GLN A 175 -10.74 -12.87 13.68
C GLN A 175 -10.42 -11.66 12.81
N LEU A 176 -9.94 -11.90 11.59
CA LEU A 176 -9.69 -10.84 10.62
C LEU A 176 -10.73 -10.93 9.50
N GLN A 177 -11.27 -9.79 9.13
CA GLN A 177 -12.05 -9.60 7.91
C GLN A 177 -11.53 -8.36 7.19
N ALA A 178 -11.08 -8.54 5.96
CA ALA A 178 -10.71 -7.45 5.06
C ALA A 178 -11.65 -7.47 3.85
N GLU A 179 -12.07 -6.28 3.39
CA GLU A 179 -12.97 -6.11 2.26
C GLU A 179 -12.40 -5.06 1.31
N TYR A 180 -12.64 -5.25 0.01
CA TYR A 180 -12.12 -4.41 -1.08
C TYR A 180 -13.12 -4.38 -2.25
N TYR A 181 -13.19 -3.25 -2.96
CA TYR A 181 -13.81 -3.15 -4.30
C TYR A 181 -13.12 -2.11 -5.17
#